data_11c7065e6a13e1913a2015de0d4b3b59
#
_entry.id   11c7065e6a13e1913a2015de0d4b3b59
#
_cell.length_a   1.000
_cell.length_b   1.000
_cell.length_c   1.000
_cell.angle_alpha   90.00
_cell.angle_beta   90.00
_cell.angle_gamma   90.00
#
_symmetry.space_group_name_H-M   'P 1'
#
loop_
_entity.id
_entity.type
_entity.pdbx_description
1 polymer ?
#
loop_
_entity_poly.entity_id
_entity_poly.type
_entity_poly.pdbx_seq_one_letter_code
_entity_poly.pdbx_strand_id
1 'polypeptide(L)'
;LSLHERSSDLDFYNHNLDTSPEFYGSIITTRTYQDRLDTLDKVRNAGIKVCSGGILGLGEEVKDRAAMLVQLANLPQPPESVPINMLAKIKGTPLADNEDVDPFDFIRTIAVARIMMPRSYVRLSAGREQMSEQTQAFCFMAGANSIFYGCKLLTTTNPTEDKDHQLFRKLGL
;
A
#
# COMPACT_ATOMS: atom_id res chain seq x y z
N LEU A 1 -22.34 14.25 -19.43
CA LEU A 1 -20.97 14.57 -18.98
C LEU A 1 -20.02 13.63 -19.71
N SER A 2 -19.13 14.18 -20.52
CA SER A 2 -18.17 13.37 -21.28
C SER A 2 -17.18 12.70 -20.32
N LEU A 3 -16.66 11.53 -20.69
CA LEU A 3 -15.61 10.84 -19.92
C LEU A 3 -14.34 11.71 -19.76
N HIS A 4 -14.14 12.70 -20.64
CA HIS A 4 -13.04 13.66 -20.59
C HIS A 4 -13.16 14.67 -19.43
N GLU A 5 -14.37 15.09 -19.08
CA GLU A 5 -14.57 16.04 -17.96
C GLU A 5 -14.37 15.42 -16.59
N ARG A 6 -14.54 14.08 -16.47
CA ARG A 6 -14.33 13.38 -15.19
C ARG A 6 -12.86 13.05 -14.90
N SER A 7 -12.01 12.97 -15.91
CA SER A 7 -10.58 12.70 -15.71
C SER A 7 -9.80 13.93 -15.22
N SER A 8 -10.31 15.14 -15.45
CA SER A 8 -9.68 16.38 -15.01
C SER A 8 -9.79 16.65 -13.50
N ASP A 9 -10.69 15.93 -12.81
CA ASP A 9 -10.97 16.12 -11.38
C ASP A 9 -10.27 15.10 -10.47
N LEU A 10 -9.43 14.21 -11.04
CA LEU A 10 -8.71 13.20 -10.28
C LEU A 10 -7.33 13.70 -9.84
N ASP A 11 -7.13 13.85 -8.54
CA ASP A 11 -5.81 14.16 -7.98
C ASP A 11 -4.87 12.96 -7.99
N PHE A 12 -5.38 11.77 -7.74
CA PHE A 12 -4.61 10.53 -7.62
C PHE A 12 -5.28 9.36 -8.33
N TYR A 13 -4.45 8.51 -8.94
CA TYR A 13 -4.87 7.21 -9.43
C TYR A 13 -4.17 6.10 -8.65
N ASN A 14 -4.97 5.21 -8.05
CA ASN A 14 -4.44 4.07 -7.31
C ASN A 14 -4.24 2.86 -8.24
N HIS A 15 -3.00 2.39 -8.33
CA HIS A 15 -2.65 1.18 -9.07
C HIS A 15 -1.42 0.53 -8.46
N ASN A 16 -1.62 -0.43 -7.55
CA ASN A 16 -0.53 -1.08 -6.83
C ASN A 16 0.27 -2.01 -7.73
N LEU A 17 1.56 -2.17 -7.44
CA LEU A 17 2.41 -3.23 -7.99
C LEU A 17 2.16 -4.57 -7.27
N ASP A 18 1.57 -4.52 -6.10
CA ASP A 18 1.20 -5.60 -5.20
C ASP A 18 2.39 -6.32 -4.56
N THR A 19 3.39 -6.75 -5.33
CA THR A 19 4.59 -7.45 -4.83
C THR A 19 5.81 -7.19 -5.74
N SER A 20 6.87 -8.00 -5.62
CA SER A 20 8.06 -7.93 -6.50
C SER A 20 7.76 -8.41 -7.93
N PRO A 21 8.57 -7.98 -8.93
CA PRO A 21 8.49 -8.52 -10.28
C PRO A 21 8.62 -10.05 -10.33
N GLU A 22 9.52 -10.61 -9.49
CA GLU A 22 9.85 -12.04 -9.45
C GLU A 22 8.71 -12.86 -8.86
N PHE A 23 8.04 -12.35 -7.82
CA PHE A 23 6.99 -13.08 -7.12
C PHE A 23 5.59 -12.84 -7.73
N TYR A 24 5.42 -11.78 -8.53
CA TYR A 24 4.12 -11.37 -9.06
C TYR A 24 3.38 -12.48 -9.81
N GLY A 25 4.07 -13.21 -10.68
CA GLY A 25 3.47 -14.30 -11.47
C GLY A 25 2.97 -15.50 -10.66
N SER A 26 3.42 -15.64 -9.40
CA SER A 26 2.94 -16.68 -8.48
C SER A 26 1.56 -16.37 -7.91
N ILE A 27 1.16 -15.08 -7.90
CA ILE A 27 -0.07 -14.61 -7.29
C ILE A 27 -1.09 -14.15 -8.33
N ILE A 28 -0.63 -13.48 -9.39
CA ILE A 28 -1.49 -12.85 -10.38
C ILE A 28 -1.21 -13.46 -11.75
N THR A 29 -2.19 -14.18 -12.28
CA THR A 29 -2.11 -14.88 -13.56
C THR A 29 -2.86 -14.20 -14.70
N THR A 30 -3.68 -13.18 -14.39
CA THR A 30 -4.56 -12.51 -15.36
C THR A 30 -3.91 -11.33 -16.05
N ARG A 31 -2.77 -10.83 -15.54
CA ARG A 31 -2.01 -9.69 -16.06
C ARG A 31 -0.53 -9.92 -15.80
N THR A 32 0.31 -9.31 -16.64
CA THR A 32 1.76 -9.28 -16.42
C THR A 32 2.14 -8.14 -15.46
N TYR A 33 3.32 -8.23 -14.89
CA TYR A 33 3.90 -7.13 -14.11
C TYR A 33 4.12 -5.88 -14.98
N GLN A 34 4.50 -6.07 -16.24
CA GLN A 34 4.69 -4.98 -17.19
C GLN A 34 3.40 -4.20 -17.45
N ASP A 35 2.23 -4.86 -17.50
CA ASP A 35 0.94 -4.18 -17.63
C ASP A 35 0.68 -3.20 -16.48
N ARG A 36 1.19 -3.51 -15.26
CA ARG A 36 1.12 -2.61 -14.12
C ARG A 36 1.98 -1.37 -14.34
N LEU A 37 3.23 -1.56 -14.76
CA LEU A 37 4.15 -0.47 -15.04
C LEU A 37 3.64 0.42 -16.19
N ASP A 38 3.16 -0.18 -17.27
CA ASP A 38 2.58 0.56 -18.42
C ASP A 38 1.36 1.40 -18.01
N THR A 39 0.58 0.90 -17.06
CA THR A 39 -0.57 1.65 -16.51
C THR A 39 -0.08 2.86 -15.72
N LEU A 40 0.94 2.71 -14.88
CA LEU A 40 1.53 3.82 -14.12
C LEU A 40 2.10 4.89 -15.04
N ASP A 41 2.78 4.51 -16.12
CA ASP A 41 3.30 5.43 -17.12
C ASP A 41 2.18 6.21 -17.83
N LYS A 42 1.09 5.53 -18.21
CA LYS A 42 -0.07 6.19 -18.82
C LYS A 42 -0.70 7.21 -17.86
N VAL A 43 -0.82 6.87 -16.59
CA VAL A 43 -1.36 7.76 -15.54
C VAL A 43 -0.46 9.00 -15.41
N ARG A 44 0.87 8.81 -15.36
CA ARG A 44 1.85 9.91 -15.33
C ARG A 44 1.74 10.82 -16.54
N ASN A 45 1.66 10.24 -17.73
CA ASN A 45 1.53 10.99 -18.98
C ASN A 45 0.22 11.78 -19.07
N ALA A 46 -0.82 11.35 -18.34
CA ALA A 46 -2.06 12.10 -18.18
C ALA A 46 -1.99 13.23 -17.13
N GLY A 47 -0.83 13.43 -16.48
CA GLY A 47 -0.64 14.46 -15.46
C GLY A 47 -1.26 14.14 -14.10
N ILE A 48 -1.68 12.88 -13.87
CA ILE A 48 -2.33 12.44 -12.63
C ILE A 48 -1.26 11.90 -11.67
N LYS A 49 -1.36 12.24 -10.39
CA LYS A 49 -0.49 11.69 -9.35
C LYS A 49 -0.74 10.20 -9.14
N VAL A 50 0.34 9.47 -8.83
CA VAL A 50 0.29 8.03 -8.64
C VAL A 50 0.23 7.67 -7.17
N CYS A 51 -0.72 6.76 -6.84
CA CYS A 51 -0.74 6.03 -5.59
C CYS A 51 -0.44 4.55 -5.92
N SER A 52 0.75 4.07 -5.57
CA SER A 52 1.18 2.71 -5.88
C SER A 52 2.04 2.15 -4.77
N GLY A 53 1.73 0.96 -4.33
CA GLY A 53 2.40 0.25 -3.26
C GLY A 53 2.21 -1.26 -3.39
N GLY A 54 2.15 -1.96 -2.24
CA GLY A 54 2.04 -3.40 -2.24
C GLY A 54 1.27 -3.98 -1.08
N ILE A 55 1.23 -5.30 -1.07
CA ILE A 55 0.51 -6.12 -0.09
C ILE A 55 1.52 -7.10 0.52
N LEU A 56 1.59 -7.12 1.84
CA LEU A 56 2.37 -8.09 2.61
C LEU A 56 1.48 -9.24 3.08
N GLY A 57 2.03 -10.44 3.13
CA GLY A 57 1.33 -11.65 3.54
C GLY A 57 0.80 -12.48 2.38
N LEU A 58 1.21 -12.19 1.15
CA LEU A 58 0.89 -12.98 -0.04
C LEU A 58 1.64 -14.32 -0.10
N GLY A 59 2.58 -14.57 0.83
CA GLY A 59 3.52 -15.70 0.83
C GLY A 59 4.90 -15.30 0.29
N GLU A 60 5.12 -14.02 0.10
CA GLU A 60 6.38 -13.43 -0.34
C GLU A 60 7.46 -13.49 0.75
N GLU A 61 8.71 -13.55 0.35
CA GLU A 61 9.87 -13.47 1.24
C GLU A 61 10.30 -12.01 1.47
N VAL A 62 11.22 -11.79 2.42
CA VAL A 62 11.80 -10.46 2.72
C VAL A 62 12.46 -9.84 1.48
N LYS A 63 13.11 -10.66 0.65
CA LYS A 63 13.72 -10.20 -0.62
C LYS A 63 12.69 -9.63 -1.58
N ASP A 64 11.48 -10.21 -1.63
CA ASP A 64 10.41 -9.75 -2.51
C ASP A 64 9.85 -8.41 -2.05
N ARG A 65 9.69 -8.22 -0.72
CA ARG A 65 9.31 -6.92 -0.14
C ARG A 65 10.34 -5.84 -0.48
N ALA A 66 11.63 -6.18 -0.35
CA ALA A 66 12.72 -5.27 -0.72
C ALA A 66 12.70 -4.95 -2.21
N ALA A 67 12.57 -5.95 -3.10
CA ALA A 67 12.51 -5.77 -4.54
C ALA A 67 11.32 -4.91 -4.99
N MET A 68 10.15 -5.09 -4.37
CA MET A 68 8.99 -4.23 -4.59
C MET A 68 9.28 -2.77 -4.26
N LEU A 69 9.90 -2.49 -3.12
CA LEU A 69 10.26 -1.12 -2.72
C LEU A 69 11.33 -0.52 -3.64
N VAL A 70 12.32 -1.31 -4.06
CA VAL A 70 13.32 -0.92 -5.05
C VAL A 70 12.66 -0.54 -6.37
N GLN A 71 11.72 -1.36 -6.85
CA GLN A 71 10.98 -1.07 -8.08
C GLN A 71 10.20 0.25 -7.99
N LEU A 72 9.47 0.48 -6.89
CA LEU A 72 8.71 1.73 -6.68
C LEU A 72 9.63 2.96 -6.62
N ALA A 73 10.75 2.84 -5.90
CA ALA A 73 11.71 3.95 -5.76
C ALA A 73 12.46 4.28 -7.05
N ASN A 74 12.64 3.29 -7.94
CA ASN A 74 13.35 3.44 -9.22
C ASN A 74 12.43 3.76 -10.41
N LEU A 75 11.12 3.95 -10.18
CA LEU A 75 10.28 4.53 -11.23
C LEU A 75 10.83 5.89 -11.66
N PRO A 76 10.63 6.34 -12.90
CA PRO A 76 11.12 7.66 -13.38
C PRO A 76 10.74 8.80 -12.42
N GLN A 77 9.61 8.69 -11.79
CA GLN A 77 9.20 9.48 -10.64
C GLN A 77 8.56 8.52 -9.61
N PRO A 78 9.11 8.40 -8.39
CA PRO A 78 8.49 7.61 -7.33
C PRO A 78 7.03 8.03 -7.10
N PRO A 79 6.15 7.12 -6.66
CA PRO A 79 4.76 7.45 -6.38
C PRO A 79 4.65 8.54 -5.32
N GLU A 80 3.70 9.46 -5.47
CA GLU A 80 3.40 10.45 -4.44
C GLU A 80 2.81 9.80 -3.18
N SER A 81 2.14 8.67 -3.35
CA SER A 81 1.56 7.89 -2.24
C SER A 81 1.92 6.41 -2.39
N VAL A 82 2.44 5.82 -1.31
CA VAL A 82 2.88 4.43 -1.24
C VAL A 82 2.10 3.71 -0.14
N PRO A 83 0.95 3.11 -0.48
CA PRO A 83 0.20 2.30 0.47
C PRO A 83 0.91 0.98 0.74
N ILE A 84 1.15 0.67 2.00
CA ILE A 84 1.57 -0.64 2.46
C ILE A 84 0.35 -1.32 3.09
N ASN A 85 -0.10 -2.37 2.45
CA ASN A 85 -1.28 -3.13 2.83
C ASN A 85 -0.85 -4.42 3.54
N MET A 86 -1.65 -4.90 4.46
CA MET A 86 -1.60 -6.27 4.94
C MET A 86 -2.73 -7.07 4.29
N LEU A 87 -2.42 -8.30 3.88
CA LEU A 87 -3.41 -9.19 3.29
C LEU A 87 -4.58 -9.41 4.26
N ALA A 88 -5.78 -9.08 3.82
CA ALA A 88 -6.99 -9.46 4.53
C ALA A 88 -7.37 -10.90 4.12
N LYS A 89 -7.14 -11.86 5.03
CA LYS A 89 -7.43 -13.26 4.78
C LYS A 89 -8.94 -13.50 4.77
N ILE A 90 -9.45 -13.96 3.64
CA ILE A 90 -10.89 -14.25 3.47
C ILE A 90 -11.04 -15.76 3.31
N LYS A 91 -11.86 -16.37 4.17
CA LYS A 91 -12.16 -17.81 4.13
C LYS A 91 -12.67 -18.22 2.74
N GLY A 92 -12.09 -19.29 2.21
CA GLY A 92 -12.45 -19.82 0.89
C GLY A 92 -11.69 -19.19 -0.27
N THR A 93 -10.74 -18.30 -0.02
CA THR A 93 -9.79 -17.79 -1.03
C THR A 93 -8.48 -18.57 -0.99
N PRO A 94 -7.70 -18.61 -2.09
CA PRO A 94 -6.42 -19.35 -2.15
C PRO A 94 -5.39 -18.93 -1.09
N LEU A 95 -5.46 -17.69 -0.60
CA LEU A 95 -4.49 -17.13 0.36
C LEU A 95 -5.04 -17.08 1.80
N ALA A 96 -6.17 -17.74 2.07
CA ALA A 96 -6.83 -17.69 3.37
C ALA A 96 -5.96 -18.27 4.50
N ASP A 97 -5.14 -19.27 4.18
CA ASP A 97 -4.33 -20.02 5.13
C ASP A 97 -2.84 -19.58 5.13
N ASN A 98 -2.51 -18.48 4.45
CA ASN A 98 -1.16 -17.93 4.49
C ASN A 98 -0.74 -17.59 5.92
N GLU A 99 0.55 -17.64 6.22
CA GLU A 99 1.08 -17.19 7.50
C GLU A 99 0.82 -15.69 7.74
N ASP A 100 0.70 -15.31 9.00
CA ASP A 100 0.61 -13.90 9.38
C ASP A 100 1.96 -13.21 9.20
N VAL A 101 1.94 -11.98 8.73
CA VAL A 101 3.15 -11.17 8.67
C VAL A 101 3.58 -10.78 10.09
N ASP A 102 4.84 -11.04 10.42
CA ASP A 102 5.42 -10.57 11.68
C ASP A 102 5.29 -9.03 11.77
N PRO A 103 4.74 -8.48 12.88
CA PRO A 103 4.59 -7.04 13.04
C PRO A 103 5.88 -6.25 12.84
N PHE A 104 7.04 -6.77 13.26
CA PHE A 104 8.32 -6.10 13.06
C PHE A 104 8.74 -6.08 11.59
N ASP A 105 8.40 -7.11 10.82
CA ASP A 105 8.66 -7.12 9.39
C ASP A 105 7.80 -6.09 8.66
N PHE A 106 6.55 -5.92 9.09
CA PHE A 106 5.70 -4.86 8.57
C PHE A 106 6.27 -3.48 8.90
N ILE A 107 6.66 -3.24 10.16
CA ILE A 107 7.27 -1.97 10.60
C ILE A 107 8.58 -1.69 9.84
N ARG A 108 9.45 -2.70 9.65
CA ARG A 108 10.69 -2.57 8.85
C ARG A 108 10.38 -2.17 7.41
N THR A 109 9.34 -2.76 6.81
CA THR A 109 8.92 -2.40 5.44
C THR A 109 8.51 -0.93 5.35
N ILE A 110 7.78 -0.42 6.34
CA ILE A 110 7.43 1.01 6.44
C ILE A 110 8.71 1.87 6.55
N ALA A 111 9.65 1.49 7.43
CA ALA A 111 10.90 2.24 7.62
C ALA A 111 11.72 2.30 6.33
N VAL A 112 11.88 1.18 5.64
CA VAL A 112 12.61 1.11 4.38
C VAL A 112 11.90 1.91 3.29
N ALA A 113 10.58 1.82 3.18
CA ALA A 113 9.80 2.62 2.25
C ALA A 113 10.01 4.13 2.47
N ARG A 114 10.02 4.59 3.73
CA ARG A 114 10.29 5.98 4.10
C ARG A 114 11.70 6.42 3.70
N ILE A 115 12.72 5.59 3.95
CA ILE A 115 14.12 5.90 3.62
C ILE A 115 14.29 6.01 2.09
N MET A 116 13.72 5.07 1.34
CA MET A 116 13.88 5.01 -0.11
C MET A 116 13.04 6.07 -0.85
N MET A 117 11.88 6.43 -0.29
CA MET A 117 10.94 7.39 -0.89
C MET A 117 10.59 8.51 0.10
N PRO A 118 11.56 9.37 0.47
CA PRO A 118 11.41 10.33 1.57
C PRO A 118 10.34 11.39 1.33
N ARG A 119 9.98 11.66 0.07
CA ARG A 119 8.96 12.65 -0.31
C ARG A 119 7.56 12.06 -0.50
N SER A 120 7.43 10.74 -0.52
CA SER A 120 6.14 10.06 -0.69
C SER A 120 5.32 10.04 0.59
N TYR A 121 4.02 10.00 0.46
CA TYR A 121 3.13 9.63 1.56
C TYR A 121 3.20 8.12 1.76
N VAL A 122 4.00 7.66 2.75
CA VAL A 122 4.00 6.25 3.16
C VAL A 122 2.75 6.00 3.99
N ARG A 123 1.86 5.18 3.46
CA ARG A 123 0.49 5.07 3.97
C ARG A 123 0.23 3.71 4.60
N LEU A 124 -0.28 3.70 5.85
CA LEU A 124 -0.93 2.54 6.39
C LEU A 124 -2.30 2.38 5.74
N SER A 125 -2.55 1.22 5.16
CA SER A 125 -3.71 0.98 4.31
C SER A 125 -4.52 -0.23 4.78
N ALA A 126 -4.94 -1.14 3.91
CA ALA A 126 -5.73 -2.30 4.28
C ALA A 126 -5.04 -3.16 5.36
N GLY A 127 -5.83 -3.82 6.19
CA GLY A 127 -5.37 -4.68 7.29
C GLY A 127 -5.10 -3.95 8.62
N ARG A 128 -5.21 -2.62 8.67
CA ARG A 128 -5.01 -1.83 9.91
C ARG A 128 -5.91 -2.26 11.05
N GLU A 129 -7.13 -2.65 10.77
CA GLU A 129 -8.09 -3.06 11.81
C GLU A 129 -7.63 -4.29 12.59
N GLN A 130 -6.78 -5.13 11.98
CA GLN A 130 -6.21 -6.31 12.61
C GLN A 130 -4.92 -6.02 13.38
N MET A 131 -4.33 -4.83 13.19
CA MET A 131 -3.12 -4.41 13.88
C MET A 131 -3.42 -3.88 15.27
N SER A 132 -2.57 -4.20 16.24
CA SER A 132 -2.63 -3.55 17.55
C SER A 132 -2.37 -2.04 17.44
N GLU A 133 -2.85 -1.25 18.40
CA GLU A 133 -2.53 0.18 18.48
C GLU A 133 -1.01 0.40 18.55
N GLN A 134 -0.29 -0.47 19.27
CA GLN A 134 1.17 -0.40 19.41
C GLN A 134 1.86 -0.60 18.06
N THR A 135 1.44 -1.60 17.29
CA THR A 135 1.99 -1.83 15.93
C THR A 135 1.78 -0.62 15.04
N GLN A 136 0.58 -0.04 15.04
CA GLN A 136 0.28 1.16 14.27
C GLN A 136 1.13 2.35 14.73
N ALA A 137 1.26 2.55 16.04
CA ALA A 137 2.12 3.59 16.62
C ALA A 137 3.58 3.45 16.16
N PHE A 138 4.14 2.25 16.22
CA PHE A 138 5.49 1.98 15.71
C PHE A 138 5.62 2.23 14.21
N CYS A 139 4.60 1.95 13.42
CA CYS A 139 4.61 2.29 11.99
C CYS A 139 4.71 3.81 11.76
N PHE A 140 4.00 4.64 12.54
CA PHE A 140 4.14 6.10 12.46
C PHE A 140 5.53 6.56 12.89
N MET A 141 6.08 6.00 13.96
CA MET A 141 7.45 6.30 14.41
C MET A 141 8.49 5.84 13.38
N ALA A 142 8.25 4.75 12.66
CA ALA A 142 9.10 4.25 11.59
C ALA A 142 9.01 5.07 10.30
N GLY A 143 8.02 5.97 10.17
CA GLY A 143 7.93 6.89 9.04
C GLY A 143 6.65 6.85 8.22
N ALA A 144 5.65 6.07 8.61
CA ALA A 144 4.31 6.25 8.04
C ALA A 144 3.82 7.66 8.38
N ASN A 145 3.21 8.34 7.42
CA ASN A 145 2.70 9.72 7.59
C ASN A 145 1.33 9.92 6.95
N SER A 146 0.66 8.85 6.61
CA SER A 146 -0.67 8.88 6.00
C SER A 146 -1.43 7.61 6.34
N ILE A 147 -2.75 7.70 6.36
CA ILE A 147 -3.68 6.58 6.46
C ILE A 147 -4.75 6.68 5.38
N PHE A 148 -5.43 5.58 5.11
CA PHE A 148 -6.77 5.66 4.54
C PHE A 148 -7.75 5.96 5.67
N TYR A 149 -8.55 6.99 5.47
CA TYR A 149 -9.58 7.46 6.39
C TYR A 149 -10.97 7.05 5.88
N GLY A 150 -11.89 6.78 6.80
CA GLY A 150 -13.25 6.37 6.47
C GLY A 150 -13.53 4.91 6.84
N CYS A 151 -14.81 4.55 6.91
CA CYS A 151 -15.27 3.29 7.50
C CYS A 151 -15.01 2.04 6.65
N LYS A 152 -14.69 2.17 5.36
CA LYS A 152 -14.54 1.05 4.45
C LYS A 152 -13.49 1.30 3.37
N LEU A 153 -12.65 0.29 3.13
CA LEU A 153 -11.73 0.18 2.02
C LEU A 153 -12.23 -0.90 1.06
N LEU A 154 -12.73 -0.51 -0.11
CA LEU A 154 -13.25 -1.42 -1.15
C LEU A 154 -14.01 -2.63 -0.58
N THR A 155 -13.29 -3.71 -0.25
CA THR A 155 -13.83 -5.00 0.20
C THR A 155 -13.61 -5.28 1.69
N THR A 156 -12.82 -4.47 2.40
CA THR A 156 -12.48 -4.67 3.82
C THR A 156 -12.97 -3.51 4.68
N THR A 157 -13.23 -3.80 5.94
CA THR A 157 -13.48 -2.78 6.95
C THR A 157 -12.19 -2.01 7.25
N ASN A 158 -12.35 -0.80 7.77
CA ASN A 158 -11.26 0.06 8.22
C ASN A 158 -11.56 0.52 9.66
N PRO A 159 -10.57 0.86 10.47
CA PRO A 159 -10.83 1.48 11.77
C PRO A 159 -11.79 2.65 11.66
N THR A 160 -12.69 2.78 12.64
CA THR A 160 -13.62 3.92 12.68
C THR A 160 -12.87 5.22 12.89
N GLU A 161 -13.46 6.34 12.47
CA GLU A 161 -12.91 7.68 12.65
C GLU A 161 -12.56 7.95 14.12
N ASP A 162 -13.42 7.53 15.04
CA ASP A 162 -13.19 7.69 16.49
C ASP A 162 -11.93 6.93 16.96
N LYS A 163 -11.70 5.72 16.47
CA LYS A 163 -10.48 4.95 16.78
C LYS A 163 -9.24 5.65 16.26
N ASP A 164 -9.28 6.18 15.04
CA ASP A 164 -8.18 6.92 14.45
C ASP A 164 -7.89 8.21 15.25
N HIS A 165 -8.91 8.97 15.59
CA HIS A 165 -8.75 10.16 16.43
C HIS A 165 -8.21 9.84 17.84
N GLN A 166 -8.62 8.73 18.43
CA GLN A 166 -8.08 8.29 19.73
C GLN A 166 -6.61 7.92 19.62
N LEU A 167 -6.23 7.17 18.59
CA LEU A 167 -4.85 6.78 18.34
C LEU A 167 -3.97 8.03 18.14
N PHE A 168 -4.39 8.95 17.27
CA PHE A 168 -3.61 10.18 17.02
C PHE A 168 -3.46 11.05 18.26
N ARG A 169 -4.50 11.21 19.07
CA ARG A 169 -4.39 11.92 20.36
C ARG A 169 -3.38 11.26 21.30
N LYS A 170 -3.35 9.92 21.39
CA LYS A 170 -2.34 9.18 22.19
C LYS A 170 -0.92 9.40 21.69
N LEU A 171 -0.75 9.60 20.38
CA LEU A 171 0.53 9.82 19.72
C LEU A 171 0.96 11.30 19.72
N GLY A 172 0.10 12.22 20.12
CA GLY A 172 0.35 13.67 20.05
C GLY A 172 0.33 14.21 18.61
N LEU A 173 -0.42 13.58 17.72
CA LEU A 173 -0.59 13.93 16.31
C LEU A 173 -1.95 14.57 16.03
#